data_7ab40cc39d8520d0d25845a08b641346
#
_entry.id   7ab40cc39d8520d0d25845a08b641346
#
_cell.length_a   1.000
_cell.length_b   1.000
_cell.length_c   1.000
_cell.angle_alpha   90.00
_cell.angle_beta   90.00
_cell.angle_gamma   90.00
#
_symmetry.space_group_name_H-M   'P 1'
#
loop_
_entity.id
_entity.type
_entity.pdbx_description
1 polymer ?
#
loop_
_entity_poly.entity_id
_entity_poly.type
_entity_poly.pdbx_seq_one_letter_code
_entity_poly.pdbx_strand_id
1 'polypeptide(L)'
;KRQILSSYIISRGFAWMSKHHTPYAIRMIMLVYFCIYPIWSAYARTLVKDTLFYPVFYLYILFFFDLLIDHKRLLSQKRKLVQFIVLSILLCLVRHNGFYVVVVTMVGLIIFCKGNRKKCTVLLIGLVAFWQIYNAVLPRVGIIPGGKQEMLSIPFQQTARYVKEHGKEVTKEEKMTINKVLNYDTIGKNYDPNLSDPVKNTYKRKDEYISEYFRVWWKQFLKHPQTYVNATFNGTYGYYAYKDQIKNPCGYYGQPENFWTVSYTH
;
A
#
# COMPACT_ATOMS: atom_id res chain seq x y z
N LYS A 1 -22.73 5.43 8.16
CA LYS A 1 -22.62 4.06 7.62
C LYS A 1 -21.18 3.49 7.76
N ARG A 2 -20.11 4.28 7.47
CA ARG A 2 -18.71 3.81 7.55
C ARG A 2 -18.22 3.60 8.96
N GLN A 3 -18.57 4.48 9.90
CA GLN A 3 -18.25 4.30 11.31
C GLN A 3 -18.84 2.99 11.85
N ILE A 4 -20.09 2.66 11.44
CA ILE A 4 -20.72 1.40 11.78
C ILE A 4 -19.94 0.21 11.23
N LEU A 5 -19.47 0.31 9.96
CA LEU A 5 -18.64 -0.72 9.33
C LEU A 5 -17.32 -0.91 10.09
N SER A 6 -16.64 0.19 10.44
CA SER A 6 -15.37 0.14 11.20
C SER A 6 -15.58 -0.48 12.58
N SER A 7 -16.60 -0.05 13.31
CA SER A 7 -16.93 -0.61 14.63
C SER A 7 -17.28 -2.10 14.53
N TYR A 8 -18.08 -2.48 13.54
CA TYR A 8 -18.42 -3.88 13.28
C TYR A 8 -17.17 -4.74 13.05
N ILE A 9 -16.23 -4.26 12.24
CA ILE A 9 -15.02 -5.01 11.90
C ILE A 9 -14.09 -5.15 13.08
N ILE A 10 -13.92 -4.09 13.87
CA ILE A 10 -13.14 -4.15 15.12
C ILE A 10 -13.79 -5.16 16.08
N SER A 11 -15.12 -5.11 16.24
CA SER A 11 -15.84 -6.06 17.09
C SER A 11 -15.68 -7.51 16.62
N ARG A 12 -15.64 -7.75 15.30
CA ARG A 12 -15.35 -9.09 14.74
C ARG A 12 -13.96 -9.58 15.11
N GLY A 13 -12.96 -8.69 15.17
CA GLY A 13 -11.61 -9.03 15.63
C GLY A 13 -11.59 -9.43 17.10
N PHE A 14 -12.29 -8.69 17.96
CA PHE A 14 -12.42 -9.06 19.38
C PHE A 14 -13.16 -10.39 19.58
N ALA A 15 -14.24 -10.62 18.82
CA ALA A 15 -14.95 -11.90 18.83
C ALA A 15 -14.04 -13.05 18.37
N TRP A 16 -13.20 -12.83 17.34
CA TRP A 16 -12.21 -13.80 16.88
C TRP A 16 -11.16 -14.10 17.97
N MET A 17 -10.57 -13.07 18.59
CA MET A 17 -9.61 -13.22 19.68
C MET A 17 -10.22 -13.99 20.87
N SER A 18 -11.48 -13.70 21.22
CA SER A 18 -12.22 -14.41 22.28
C SER A 18 -12.43 -15.89 21.94
N LYS A 19 -12.83 -16.17 20.69
CA LYS A 19 -13.01 -17.55 20.17
C LYS A 19 -11.71 -18.37 20.25
N HIS A 20 -10.55 -17.74 20.04
CA HIS A 20 -9.25 -18.40 20.08
C HIS A 20 -8.55 -18.27 21.44
N HIS A 21 -9.30 -17.99 22.50
CA HIS A 21 -8.80 -17.93 23.87
C HIS A 21 -7.59 -16.99 24.07
N THR A 22 -7.53 -15.90 23.29
CA THR A 22 -6.49 -14.88 23.47
C THR A 22 -6.54 -14.31 24.88
N PRO A 23 -5.41 -14.17 25.60
CA PRO A 23 -5.37 -13.64 26.96
C PRO A 23 -6.09 -12.31 27.09
N TYR A 24 -6.80 -12.13 28.22
CA TYR A 24 -7.58 -10.92 28.48
C TYR A 24 -6.73 -9.65 28.39
N ALA A 25 -5.51 -9.70 28.94
CA ALA A 25 -4.56 -8.57 28.88
C ALA A 25 -4.29 -8.10 27.44
N ILE A 26 -4.07 -9.02 26.51
CA ILE A 26 -3.82 -8.68 25.09
C ILE A 26 -5.08 -8.04 24.49
N ARG A 27 -6.27 -8.56 24.77
CA ARG A 27 -7.52 -7.97 24.29
C ARG A 27 -7.72 -6.55 24.82
N MET A 28 -7.38 -6.30 26.09
CA MET A 28 -7.46 -4.97 26.69
C MET A 28 -6.45 -4.00 26.09
N ILE A 29 -5.20 -4.43 25.86
CA ILE A 29 -4.18 -3.61 25.20
C ILE A 29 -4.66 -3.21 23.79
N MET A 30 -5.21 -4.16 23.03
CA MET A 30 -5.74 -3.87 21.69
C MET A 30 -6.95 -2.93 21.74
N LEU A 31 -7.84 -3.07 22.74
CA LEU A 31 -8.96 -2.15 22.91
C LEU A 31 -8.46 -0.72 23.18
N VAL A 32 -7.54 -0.57 24.12
CA VAL A 32 -6.92 0.72 24.44
C VAL A 32 -6.26 1.32 23.21
N TYR A 33 -5.52 0.53 22.42
CA TYR A 33 -4.91 0.96 21.18
C TYR A 33 -5.94 1.51 20.18
N PHE A 34 -7.04 0.78 19.92
CA PHE A 34 -8.10 1.23 19.00
C PHE A 34 -8.83 2.47 19.50
N CYS A 35 -8.93 2.67 20.83
CA CYS A 35 -9.56 3.85 21.41
C CYS A 35 -8.66 5.09 21.39
N ILE A 36 -7.36 4.91 21.64
CA ILE A 36 -6.43 6.03 21.79
C ILE A 36 -5.87 6.49 20.43
N TYR A 37 -5.65 5.55 19.49
CA TYR A 37 -4.99 5.86 18.24
C TYR A 37 -5.94 6.55 17.24
N PRO A 38 -5.75 7.84 16.92
CA PRO A 38 -6.74 8.66 16.22
C PRO A 38 -6.94 8.28 14.76
N ILE A 39 -6.01 7.54 14.16
CA ILE A 39 -6.05 7.15 12.75
C ILE A 39 -7.31 6.36 12.40
N TRP A 40 -7.81 5.53 13.31
CA TRP A 40 -8.99 4.70 13.09
C TRP A 40 -10.27 5.54 12.94
N SER A 41 -10.43 6.56 13.80
CA SER A 41 -11.56 7.47 13.74
C SER A 41 -11.46 8.41 12.53
N ALA A 42 -10.25 8.82 12.15
CA ALA A 42 -10.00 9.64 10.98
C ALA A 42 -10.34 8.90 9.68
N TYR A 43 -9.84 7.68 9.49
CA TYR A 43 -10.20 6.86 8.33
C TYR A 43 -11.71 6.56 8.25
N ALA A 44 -12.39 6.41 9.38
CA ALA A 44 -13.84 6.21 9.40
C ALA A 44 -14.64 7.43 8.89
N ARG A 45 -14.03 8.63 8.88
CA ARG A 45 -14.66 9.89 8.42
C ARG A 45 -14.30 10.25 6.98
N THR A 46 -13.16 9.78 6.47
CA THR A 46 -12.65 10.15 5.13
C THR A 46 -13.31 9.37 4.00
N LEU A 47 -13.36 9.99 2.80
CA LEU A 47 -13.90 9.42 1.55
C LEU A 47 -12.77 8.93 0.64
N VAL A 48 -11.83 8.16 1.15
CA VAL A 48 -10.75 7.60 0.35
C VAL A 48 -10.93 6.10 0.12
N LYS A 49 -10.39 5.57 -0.96
CA LYS A 49 -10.42 4.13 -1.29
C LYS A 49 -9.86 3.26 -0.17
N ASP A 50 -8.91 3.79 0.60
CA ASP A 50 -8.28 3.09 1.71
C ASP A 50 -9.26 2.80 2.87
N THR A 51 -10.32 3.61 3.00
CA THR A 51 -11.40 3.37 3.97
C THR A 51 -12.18 2.09 3.69
N LEU A 52 -12.21 1.62 2.45
CA LEU A 52 -12.80 0.33 2.08
C LEU A 52 -11.76 -0.80 2.12
N PHE A 53 -10.50 -0.49 1.86
CA PHE A 53 -9.44 -1.48 1.85
C PHE A 53 -9.20 -2.09 3.21
N TYR A 54 -9.02 -1.27 4.27
CA TYR A 54 -8.67 -1.80 5.59
C TYR A 54 -9.73 -2.76 6.17
N PRO A 55 -11.06 -2.51 6.04
CA PRO A 55 -12.06 -3.46 6.49
C PRO A 55 -11.99 -4.82 5.79
N VAL A 56 -11.84 -4.79 4.46
CA VAL A 56 -11.73 -6.02 3.66
C VAL A 56 -10.45 -6.76 4.01
N PHE A 57 -9.33 -6.04 4.11
CA PHE A 57 -8.04 -6.59 4.50
C PHE A 57 -8.10 -7.24 5.89
N TYR A 58 -8.71 -6.55 6.86
CA TYR A 58 -8.82 -7.07 8.23
C TYR A 58 -9.64 -8.36 8.29
N LEU A 59 -10.81 -8.38 7.62
CA LEU A 59 -11.62 -9.60 7.55
C LEU A 59 -10.90 -10.73 6.81
N TYR A 60 -10.16 -10.40 5.74
CA TYR A 60 -9.35 -11.36 5.00
C TYR A 60 -8.27 -11.98 5.89
N ILE A 61 -7.55 -11.19 6.67
CA ILE A 61 -6.50 -11.67 7.58
C ILE A 61 -7.08 -12.55 8.69
N LEU A 62 -8.21 -12.18 9.30
CA LEU A 62 -8.88 -13.04 10.26
C LEU A 62 -9.26 -14.39 9.66
N PHE A 63 -9.78 -14.38 8.43
CA PHE A 63 -10.13 -15.61 7.73
C PHE A 63 -8.89 -16.44 7.36
N PHE A 64 -7.81 -15.79 6.97
CA PHE A 64 -6.53 -16.44 6.71
C PHE A 64 -6.00 -17.16 7.96
N PHE A 65 -6.05 -16.54 9.12
CA PHE A 65 -5.68 -17.18 10.38
C PHE A 65 -6.62 -18.34 10.75
N ASP A 66 -7.92 -18.19 10.54
CA ASP A 66 -8.86 -19.31 10.72
C ASP A 66 -8.49 -20.50 9.80
N LEU A 67 -8.07 -20.23 8.55
CA LEU A 67 -7.60 -21.26 7.63
C LEU A 67 -6.29 -21.91 8.08
N LEU A 68 -5.37 -21.17 8.66
CA LEU A 68 -4.13 -21.75 9.21
C LEU A 68 -4.44 -22.70 10.37
N ILE A 69 -5.45 -22.38 11.20
CA ILE A 69 -5.82 -23.17 12.37
C ILE A 69 -6.64 -24.40 11.95
N ASP A 70 -7.65 -24.25 11.09
CA ASP A 70 -8.58 -25.34 10.74
C ASP A 70 -8.89 -25.39 9.22
N HIS A 71 -7.84 -25.54 8.41
CA HIS A 71 -7.96 -25.59 6.94
C HIS A 71 -8.79 -26.77 6.45
N LYS A 72 -8.76 -27.93 7.15
CA LYS A 72 -9.48 -29.13 6.71
C LYS A 72 -10.97 -28.89 6.71
N ARG A 73 -11.51 -28.34 7.80
CA ARG A 73 -12.93 -28.03 7.96
C ARG A 73 -13.37 -26.88 7.07
N LEU A 74 -12.60 -25.77 7.06
CA LEU A 74 -13.01 -24.56 6.34
C LEU A 74 -12.99 -24.73 4.83
N LEU A 75 -11.96 -25.39 4.27
CA LEU A 75 -11.87 -25.66 2.83
C LEU A 75 -12.81 -26.79 2.35
N SER A 76 -13.41 -27.57 3.25
CA SER A 76 -14.45 -28.54 2.89
C SER A 76 -15.84 -27.91 2.81
N GLN A 77 -16.09 -26.81 3.51
CA GLN A 77 -17.37 -26.10 3.51
C GLN A 77 -17.48 -25.13 2.33
N LYS A 78 -18.33 -25.44 1.33
CA LYS A 78 -18.54 -24.61 0.13
C LYS A 78 -18.78 -23.13 0.46
N ARG A 79 -19.63 -22.85 1.47
CA ARG A 79 -19.93 -21.47 1.89
C ARG A 79 -18.69 -20.71 2.36
N LYS A 80 -17.81 -21.35 3.14
CA LYS A 80 -16.57 -20.76 3.64
C LYS A 80 -15.57 -20.54 2.54
N LEU A 81 -15.44 -21.51 1.63
CA LEU A 81 -14.60 -21.40 0.45
C LEU A 81 -15.01 -20.19 -0.42
N VAL A 82 -16.32 -20.07 -0.71
CA VAL A 82 -16.85 -18.92 -1.48
C VAL A 82 -16.58 -17.61 -0.76
N GLN A 83 -16.80 -17.53 0.57
CA GLN A 83 -16.48 -16.33 1.36
C GLN A 83 -15.01 -15.93 1.23
N PHE A 84 -14.09 -16.89 1.29
CA PHE A 84 -12.66 -16.63 1.13
C PHE A 84 -12.32 -16.12 -0.27
N ILE A 85 -12.87 -16.73 -1.31
CA ILE A 85 -12.67 -16.29 -2.71
C ILE A 85 -13.20 -14.88 -2.90
N VAL A 86 -14.40 -14.57 -2.40
CA VAL A 86 -15.01 -13.24 -2.52
C VAL A 86 -14.16 -12.19 -1.79
N LEU A 87 -13.69 -12.48 -0.58
CA LEU A 87 -12.79 -11.57 0.14
C LEU A 87 -11.47 -11.35 -0.59
N SER A 88 -10.89 -12.41 -1.18
CA SER A 88 -9.66 -12.33 -1.97
C SER A 88 -9.84 -11.43 -3.21
N ILE A 89 -10.94 -11.62 -3.93
CA ILE A 89 -11.29 -10.81 -5.12
C ILE A 89 -11.53 -9.36 -4.71
N LEU A 90 -12.31 -9.11 -3.67
CA LEU A 90 -12.57 -7.75 -3.18
C LEU A 90 -11.29 -7.04 -2.77
N LEU A 91 -10.37 -7.75 -2.11
CA LEU A 91 -9.08 -7.19 -1.70
C LEU A 91 -8.25 -6.75 -2.92
N CYS A 92 -8.22 -7.56 -3.97
CA CYS A 92 -7.56 -7.24 -5.24
C CYS A 92 -8.20 -6.03 -5.94
N LEU A 93 -9.55 -5.97 -5.98
CA LEU A 93 -10.29 -4.93 -6.70
C LEU A 93 -10.21 -3.56 -6.01
N VAL A 94 -10.24 -3.54 -4.67
CA VAL A 94 -10.18 -2.28 -3.91
C VAL A 94 -8.81 -1.62 -4.01
N ARG A 95 -7.74 -2.41 -4.06
CA ARG A 95 -6.38 -1.88 -4.18
C ARG A 95 -5.45 -2.88 -4.88
N HIS A 96 -4.66 -2.41 -5.86
CA HIS A 96 -3.69 -3.27 -6.57
C HIS A 96 -2.74 -4.02 -5.64
N ASN A 97 -2.33 -3.40 -4.52
CA ASN A 97 -1.47 -4.04 -3.52
C ASN A 97 -2.15 -5.24 -2.84
N GLY A 98 -3.49 -5.31 -2.85
CA GLY A 98 -4.24 -6.45 -2.35
C GLY A 98 -3.91 -7.75 -3.07
N PHE A 99 -3.60 -7.69 -4.37
CA PHE A 99 -3.16 -8.85 -5.13
C PHE A 99 -1.89 -9.50 -4.54
N TYR A 100 -0.89 -8.69 -4.21
CA TYR A 100 0.36 -9.21 -3.62
C TYR A 100 0.12 -9.84 -2.25
N VAL A 101 -0.76 -9.25 -1.43
CA VAL A 101 -1.17 -9.82 -0.14
C VAL A 101 -1.81 -11.18 -0.35
N VAL A 102 -2.75 -11.30 -1.32
CA VAL A 102 -3.43 -12.57 -1.63
C VAL A 102 -2.43 -13.62 -2.09
N VAL A 103 -1.51 -13.28 -2.99
CA VAL A 103 -0.48 -14.22 -3.48
C VAL A 103 0.40 -14.72 -2.33
N VAL A 104 0.94 -13.82 -1.51
CA VAL A 104 1.83 -14.19 -0.38
C VAL A 104 1.10 -15.07 0.64
N THR A 105 -0.13 -14.71 1.01
CA THR A 105 -0.92 -15.50 1.97
C THR A 105 -1.33 -16.86 1.39
N MET A 106 -1.66 -16.95 0.11
CA MET A 106 -1.97 -18.23 -0.55
C MET A 106 -0.75 -19.13 -0.64
N VAL A 107 0.44 -18.59 -0.91
CA VAL A 107 1.71 -19.35 -0.83
C VAL A 107 1.91 -19.86 0.60
N GLY A 108 1.66 -19.02 1.61
CA GLY A 108 1.67 -19.45 3.01
C GLY A 108 0.73 -20.61 3.28
N LEU A 109 -0.52 -20.56 2.78
CA LEU A 109 -1.47 -21.69 2.92
C LEU A 109 -0.99 -22.96 2.23
N ILE A 110 -0.35 -22.87 1.05
CA ILE A 110 0.23 -24.04 0.35
C ILE A 110 1.36 -24.68 1.18
N ILE A 111 2.18 -23.86 1.85
CA ILE A 111 3.28 -24.36 2.70
C ILE A 111 2.74 -25.03 3.97
N PHE A 112 1.85 -24.36 4.68
CA PHE A 112 1.41 -24.78 6.02
C PHE A 112 0.25 -25.79 6.00
N CYS A 113 -0.68 -25.73 5.02
CA CYS A 113 -1.86 -26.60 4.97
C CYS A 113 -1.58 -27.92 4.23
N LYS A 114 -0.71 -28.77 4.76
CA LYS A 114 -0.19 -30.00 4.10
C LYS A 114 -1.26 -30.90 3.47
N GLY A 115 -2.44 -31.04 4.09
CA GLY A 115 -3.52 -31.91 3.57
C GLY A 115 -4.37 -31.29 2.44
N ASN A 116 -4.28 -29.99 2.21
CA ASN A 116 -5.11 -29.24 1.26
C ASN A 116 -4.29 -28.46 0.21
N ARG A 117 -3.01 -28.78 0.05
CA ARG A 117 -2.10 -28.07 -0.88
C ARG A 117 -2.66 -27.95 -2.29
N LYS A 118 -3.19 -29.05 -2.86
CA LYS A 118 -3.79 -29.05 -4.20
C LYS A 118 -4.93 -28.03 -4.32
N LYS A 119 -5.84 -27.98 -3.34
CA LYS A 119 -6.94 -27.00 -3.32
C LYS A 119 -6.41 -25.57 -3.25
N CYS A 120 -5.46 -25.29 -2.37
CA CYS A 120 -4.85 -23.96 -2.24
C CYS A 120 -4.12 -23.55 -3.53
N THR A 121 -3.41 -24.47 -4.18
CA THR A 121 -2.75 -24.20 -5.47
C THR A 121 -3.75 -23.88 -6.57
N VAL A 122 -4.84 -24.66 -6.69
CA VAL A 122 -5.91 -24.38 -7.66
C VAL A 122 -6.55 -23.03 -7.42
N LEU A 123 -6.80 -22.68 -6.14
CA LEU A 123 -7.33 -21.36 -5.78
C LEU A 123 -6.36 -20.23 -6.16
N LEU A 124 -5.08 -20.40 -5.88
CA LEU A 124 -4.06 -19.42 -6.26
C LEU A 124 -4.03 -19.22 -7.78
N ILE A 125 -3.97 -20.31 -8.55
CA ILE A 125 -3.99 -20.24 -10.01
C ILE A 125 -5.25 -19.53 -10.52
N GLY A 126 -6.42 -19.86 -9.97
CA GLY A 126 -7.68 -19.21 -10.33
C GLY A 126 -7.69 -17.70 -10.01
N LEU A 127 -7.17 -17.29 -8.85
CA LEU A 127 -7.09 -15.89 -8.48
C LEU A 127 -6.07 -15.11 -9.33
N VAL A 128 -4.93 -15.74 -9.67
CA VAL A 128 -3.94 -15.13 -10.59
C VAL A 128 -4.53 -14.99 -11.99
N ALA A 129 -5.20 -16.04 -12.51
CA ALA A 129 -5.88 -15.99 -13.81
C ALA A 129 -6.96 -14.89 -13.84
N PHE A 130 -7.81 -14.82 -12.80
CA PHE A 130 -8.77 -13.73 -12.65
C PHE A 130 -8.10 -12.35 -12.72
N TRP A 131 -6.99 -12.16 -11.99
CA TRP A 131 -6.27 -10.89 -11.96
C TRP A 131 -5.68 -10.52 -13.33
N GLN A 132 -5.13 -11.49 -14.06
CA GLN A 132 -4.61 -11.26 -15.40
C GLN A 132 -5.71 -10.88 -16.40
N ILE A 133 -6.85 -11.59 -16.36
CA ILE A 133 -8.02 -11.29 -17.19
C ILE A 133 -8.55 -9.89 -16.85
N TYR A 134 -8.69 -9.58 -15.57
CA TYR A 134 -9.14 -8.26 -15.12
C TYR A 134 -8.26 -7.12 -15.66
N ASN A 135 -6.93 -7.26 -15.54
CA ASN A 135 -6.00 -6.25 -16.06
C ASN A 135 -5.97 -6.18 -17.60
N ALA A 136 -6.24 -7.28 -18.30
CA ALA A 136 -6.34 -7.29 -19.75
C ALA A 136 -7.64 -6.65 -20.28
N VAL A 137 -8.71 -6.71 -19.50
CA VAL A 137 -10.03 -6.13 -19.86
C VAL A 137 -10.09 -4.63 -19.58
N LEU A 138 -9.47 -4.15 -18.48
CA LEU A 138 -9.53 -2.75 -18.08
C LEU A 138 -9.21 -1.75 -19.20
N PRO A 139 -8.09 -1.89 -19.96
CA PRO A 139 -7.77 -0.98 -21.05
C PRO A 139 -8.81 -1.01 -22.18
N ARG A 140 -9.43 -2.17 -22.42
CA ARG A 140 -10.45 -2.32 -23.49
C ARG A 140 -11.75 -1.56 -23.17
N VAL A 141 -12.04 -1.32 -21.88
CA VAL A 141 -13.19 -0.51 -21.45
C VAL A 141 -12.81 0.92 -21.14
N GLY A 142 -11.61 1.37 -21.59
CA GLY A 142 -11.16 2.75 -21.47
C GLY A 142 -10.58 3.12 -20.10
N ILE A 143 -10.39 2.16 -19.20
CA ILE A 143 -9.79 2.40 -17.89
C ILE A 143 -8.27 2.23 -18.01
N ILE A 144 -7.56 3.36 -18.01
CA ILE A 144 -6.09 3.36 -18.06
C ILE A 144 -5.55 3.03 -16.66
N PRO A 145 -4.71 1.99 -16.49
CA PRO A 145 -4.06 1.70 -15.23
C PRO A 145 -3.24 2.90 -14.74
N GLY A 146 -3.21 3.12 -13.43
CA GLY A 146 -2.37 4.14 -12.82
C GLY A 146 -0.92 4.01 -13.29
N GLY A 147 -0.29 5.13 -13.63
CA GLY A 147 1.06 5.14 -14.19
C GLY A 147 2.10 4.59 -13.19
N LYS A 148 3.22 4.08 -13.69
CA LYS A 148 4.36 3.57 -12.88
C LYS A 148 4.92 4.62 -11.92
N GLN A 149 4.59 5.90 -12.12
CA GLN A 149 4.98 7.00 -11.24
C GLN A 149 4.59 6.79 -9.77
N GLU A 150 3.49 6.08 -9.51
CA GLU A 150 3.06 5.77 -8.13
C GLU A 150 3.98 4.74 -7.48
N MET A 151 4.39 3.72 -8.23
CA MET A 151 5.32 2.70 -7.76
C MET A 151 6.74 3.27 -7.56
N LEU A 152 7.10 4.27 -8.35
CA LEU A 152 8.43 4.89 -8.37
C LEU A 152 8.51 6.17 -7.51
N SER A 153 7.48 6.45 -6.73
CA SER A 153 7.38 7.65 -5.89
C SER A 153 8.60 7.82 -4.98
N ILE A 154 9.01 6.76 -4.27
CA ILE A 154 10.17 6.80 -3.36
C ILE A 154 11.48 7.04 -4.13
N PRO A 155 11.86 6.26 -5.15
CA PRO A 155 13.05 6.53 -5.95
C PRO A 155 13.08 7.93 -6.56
N PHE A 156 11.95 8.43 -7.03
CA PHE A 156 11.87 9.77 -7.61
C PHE A 156 12.11 10.86 -6.57
N GLN A 157 11.53 10.75 -5.38
CA GLN A 157 11.79 11.67 -4.28
C GLN A 157 13.25 11.64 -3.82
N GLN A 158 13.85 10.47 -3.75
CA GLN A 158 15.26 10.31 -3.40
C GLN A 158 16.16 11.00 -4.43
N THR A 159 15.91 10.80 -5.74
CA THR A 159 16.66 11.48 -6.81
C THR A 159 16.44 12.99 -6.74
N ALA A 160 15.23 13.46 -6.52
CA ALA A 160 14.94 14.89 -6.44
C ALA A 160 15.69 15.55 -5.28
N ARG A 161 15.74 14.90 -4.12
CA ARG A 161 16.53 15.36 -2.97
C ARG A 161 18.01 15.36 -3.28
N TYR A 162 18.53 14.30 -3.91
CA TYR A 162 19.92 14.23 -4.33
C TYR A 162 20.29 15.39 -5.27
N VAL A 163 19.48 15.67 -6.28
CA VAL A 163 19.69 16.80 -7.19
C VAL A 163 19.63 18.13 -6.46
N LYS A 164 18.76 18.29 -5.46
CA LYS A 164 18.65 19.51 -4.65
C LYS A 164 19.89 19.73 -3.79
N GLU A 165 20.40 18.69 -3.13
CA GLU A 165 21.51 18.79 -2.17
C GLU A 165 22.88 18.66 -2.84
N HIS A 166 23.00 17.81 -3.85
CA HIS A 166 24.28 17.43 -4.51
C HIS A 166 24.28 17.67 -6.02
N GLY A 167 23.47 18.61 -6.51
CA GLY A 167 23.34 18.87 -7.96
C GLY A 167 24.64 19.22 -8.67
N LYS A 168 25.64 19.78 -7.96
CA LYS A 168 26.98 20.08 -8.51
C LYS A 168 27.82 18.84 -8.77
N GLU A 169 27.54 17.73 -8.09
CA GLU A 169 28.25 16.45 -8.22
C GLU A 169 27.66 15.54 -9.29
N VAL A 170 26.49 15.91 -9.83
CA VAL A 170 25.83 15.14 -10.89
C VAL A 170 26.59 15.30 -12.19
N THR A 171 27.06 14.18 -12.74
CA THR A 171 27.78 14.20 -14.02
C THR A 171 26.82 14.49 -15.17
N LYS A 172 27.38 14.92 -16.32
CA LYS A 172 26.58 15.18 -17.55
C LYS A 172 25.82 13.92 -17.99
N GLU A 173 26.42 12.75 -17.87
CA GLU A 173 25.81 11.46 -18.22
C GLU A 173 24.64 11.12 -17.29
N GLU A 174 24.84 11.27 -15.97
CA GLU A 174 23.79 11.07 -14.98
C GLU A 174 22.62 12.03 -15.20
N LYS A 175 22.92 13.32 -15.47
CA LYS A 175 21.90 14.32 -15.80
C LYS A 175 21.09 13.92 -17.03
N MET A 176 21.74 13.47 -18.11
CA MET A 176 21.03 13.03 -19.32
C MET A 176 20.15 11.81 -19.06
N THR A 177 20.64 10.84 -18.28
CA THR A 177 19.88 9.64 -17.95
C THR A 177 18.66 9.96 -17.08
N ILE A 178 18.83 10.77 -16.03
CA ILE A 178 17.70 11.23 -15.20
C ILE A 178 16.70 12.00 -16.07
N ASN A 179 17.18 12.87 -16.96
CA ASN A 179 16.31 13.68 -17.81
C ASN A 179 15.51 12.87 -18.85
N LYS A 180 15.90 11.63 -19.17
CA LYS A 180 15.07 10.72 -19.98
C LYS A 180 13.79 10.32 -19.24
N VAL A 181 13.83 10.20 -17.90
CA VAL A 181 12.74 9.67 -17.06
C VAL A 181 12.00 10.80 -16.34
N LEU A 182 12.71 11.74 -15.74
CA LEU A 182 12.19 12.89 -15.00
C LEU A 182 12.61 14.19 -15.66
N ASN A 183 11.98 15.31 -15.32
CA ASN A 183 12.49 16.61 -15.75
C ASN A 183 13.59 17.08 -14.80
N TYR A 184 14.87 16.85 -15.18
CA TYR A 184 16.02 17.14 -14.34
C TYR A 184 16.08 18.61 -13.87
N ASP A 185 15.75 19.58 -14.71
CA ASP A 185 15.93 21.00 -14.41
C ASP A 185 14.91 21.50 -13.35
N THR A 186 13.84 20.77 -13.14
CA THR A 186 12.77 21.14 -12.20
C THR A 186 12.69 20.24 -10.97
N ILE A 187 13.17 18.99 -11.01
CA ILE A 187 12.95 18.03 -9.93
C ILE A 187 13.54 18.47 -8.59
N GLY A 188 14.72 19.08 -8.59
CA GLY A 188 15.34 19.58 -7.35
C GLY A 188 14.55 20.71 -6.71
N LYS A 189 13.92 21.58 -7.52
CA LYS A 189 13.05 22.66 -7.05
C LYS A 189 11.69 22.13 -6.57
N ASN A 190 11.19 21.09 -7.23
CA ASN A 190 9.91 20.44 -6.93
C ASN A 190 10.01 19.49 -5.73
N TYR A 191 11.21 19.26 -5.18
CA TYR A 191 11.36 18.41 -4.02
C TYR A 191 10.70 19.02 -2.79
N ASP A 192 9.64 18.39 -2.31
CA ASP A 192 8.99 18.64 -1.03
C ASP A 192 9.13 17.39 -0.16
N PRO A 193 9.68 17.47 1.06
CA PRO A 193 9.82 16.33 1.94
C PRO A 193 8.50 15.68 2.35
N ASN A 194 7.38 16.43 2.30
CA ASN A 194 6.06 15.97 2.73
C ASN A 194 5.16 15.54 1.57
N LEU A 195 5.48 15.92 0.33
CA LEU A 195 4.62 15.72 -0.82
C LEU A 195 5.39 15.19 -2.01
N SER A 196 5.04 14.00 -2.50
CA SER A 196 5.73 13.38 -3.64
C SER A 196 5.17 13.79 -5.01
N ASP A 197 3.95 14.33 -5.06
CA ASP A 197 3.24 14.62 -6.30
C ASP A 197 3.96 15.63 -7.21
N PRO A 198 4.56 16.73 -6.71
CA PRO A 198 5.27 17.65 -7.58
C PRO A 198 6.43 17.01 -8.34
N VAL A 199 7.13 16.05 -7.72
CA VAL A 199 8.22 15.29 -8.37
C VAL A 199 7.66 14.24 -9.33
N LYS A 200 6.66 13.45 -8.89
CA LYS A 200 6.02 12.42 -9.73
C LYS A 200 5.43 12.98 -11.02
N ASN A 201 4.88 14.18 -10.96
CA ASN A 201 4.28 14.84 -12.12
C ASN A 201 5.33 15.22 -13.20
N THR A 202 6.62 15.18 -12.88
CA THR A 202 7.69 15.37 -13.89
C THR A 202 8.03 14.09 -14.66
N TYR A 203 7.39 12.96 -14.35
CA TYR A 203 7.64 11.68 -15.00
C TYR A 203 7.19 11.69 -16.46
N LYS A 204 8.12 11.42 -17.39
CA LYS A 204 7.91 11.50 -18.84
C LYS A 204 7.26 10.25 -19.44
N ARG A 205 6.90 9.25 -18.60
CA ARG A 205 6.28 7.97 -19.00
C ARG A 205 7.07 7.19 -20.04
N LYS A 206 8.41 7.30 -20.01
CA LYS A 206 9.32 6.56 -20.88
C LYS A 206 9.89 5.35 -20.13
N ASP A 207 9.10 4.30 -20.12
CA ASP A 207 9.36 3.08 -19.33
C ASP A 207 10.62 2.34 -19.76
N GLU A 208 11.03 2.47 -21.01
CA GLU A 208 12.22 1.87 -21.59
C GLU A 208 13.52 2.32 -20.90
N TYR A 209 13.55 3.54 -20.35
CA TYR A 209 14.74 4.09 -19.68
C TYR A 209 14.80 3.86 -18.17
N ILE A 210 13.79 3.19 -17.58
CA ILE A 210 13.74 2.96 -16.14
C ILE A 210 14.94 2.12 -15.65
N SER A 211 15.40 1.15 -16.43
CA SER A 211 16.56 0.32 -16.06
C SER A 211 17.86 1.16 -16.00
N GLU A 212 18.07 2.03 -16.99
CA GLU A 212 19.23 2.95 -16.99
C GLU A 212 19.15 3.93 -15.81
N TYR A 213 17.95 4.45 -15.55
CA TYR A 213 17.67 5.33 -14.41
C TYR A 213 18.03 4.67 -13.08
N PHE A 214 17.61 3.41 -12.84
CA PHE A 214 17.95 2.70 -11.61
C PHE A 214 19.45 2.43 -11.44
N ARG A 215 20.20 2.29 -12.52
CA ARG A 215 21.67 2.21 -12.46
C ARG A 215 22.28 3.51 -11.93
N VAL A 216 21.82 4.65 -12.43
CA VAL A 216 22.26 5.97 -11.94
C VAL A 216 21.79 6.20 -10.51
N TRP A 217 20.52 5.87 -10.19
CA TRP A 217 19.94 5.94 -8.86
C TRP A 217 20.78 5.18 -7.82
N TRP A 218 21.18 3.94 -8.16
CA TRP A 218 22.01 3.11 -7.28
C TRP A 218 23.41 3.69 -7.10
N LYS A 219 24.03 4.17 -8.15
CA LYS A 219 25.35 4.84 -8.11
C LYS A 219 25.33 6.07 -7.21
N GLN A 220 24.29 6.89 -7.30
CA GLN A 220 24.08 8.07 -6.46
C GLN A 220 23.78 7.69 -5.01
N PHE A 221 23.01 6.63 -4.79
CA PHE A 221 22.77 6.09 -3.44
C PHE A 221 24.09 5.68 -2.77
N LEU A 222 24.99 5.01 -3.48
CA LEU A 222 26.28 4.60 -2.92
C LEU A 222 27.20 5.80 -2.58
N LYS A 223 27.05 6.92 -3.27
CA LYS A 223 27.81 8.16 -2.96
C LYS A 223 27.28 8.85 -1.71
N HIS A 224 25.96 9.00 -1.59
CA HIS A 224 25.30 9.74 -0.51
C HIS A 224 24.09 8.97 0.06
N PRO A 225 24.30 7.85 0.76
CA PRO A 225 23.21 7.01 1.25
C PRO A 225 22.30 7.74 2.24
N GLN A 226 22.86 8.65 3.03
CA GLN A 226 22.10 9.42 4.03
C GLN A 226 21.03 10.32 3.38
N THR A 227 21.32 10.92 2.23
CA THR A 227 20.33 11.74 1.48
C THR A 227 19.12 10.91 1.08
N TYR A 228 19.35 9.68 0.62
CA TYR A 228 18.29 8.75 0.23
C TYR A 228 17.45 8.25 1.42
N VAL A 229 18.14 7.87 2.49
CA VAL A 229 17.49 7.44 3.74
C VAL A 229 16.63 8.58 4.30
N ASN A 230 17.18 9.80 4.38
CA ASN A 230 16.45 10.96 4.85
C ASN A 230 15.25 11.33 3.96
N ALA A 231 15.36 11.17 2.61
CA ALA A 231 14.22 11.39 1.73
C ALA A 231 13.08 10.42 2.03
N THR A 232 13.39 9.16 2.30
CA THR A 232 12.41 8.14 2.67
C THR A 232 11.78 8.43 4.03
N PHE A 233 12.59 8.73 5.05
CA PHE A 233 12.10 9.04 6.39
C PHE A 233 11.21 10.29 6.41
N ASN A 234 11.57 11.33 5.67
CA ASN A 234 10.76 12.53 5.59
C ASN A 234 9.41 12.24 4.93
N GLY A 235 9.38 11.49 3.81
CA GLY A 235 8.13 11.11 3.15
C GLY A 235 7.26 10.14 3.97
N THR A 236 7.82 9.47 4.98
CA THR A 236 7.11 8.56 5.88
C THR A 236 6.96 9.10 7.30
N TYR A 237 7.46 10.30 7.55
CA TYR A 237 7.47 10.94 8.89
C TYR A 237 6.09 10.93 9.57
N GLY A 238 5.04 11.20 8.80
CA GLY A 238 3.66 11.19 9.31
C GLY A 238 3.21 9.87 9.95
N TYR A 239 3.84 8.75 9.62
CA TYR A 239 3.51 7.46 10.23
C TYR A 239 4.13 7.28 11.62
N TYR A 240 5.19 8.02 11.94
CA TYR A 240 5.94 7.87 13.20
C TYR A 240 5.70 9.03 14.16
N ALA A 241 5.31 10.20 13.68
CA ALA A 241 5.13 11.41 14.46
C ALA A 241 3.76 11.44 15.15
N TYR A 242 3.63 10.76 16.29
CA TYR A 242 2.38 10.65 17.04
C TYR A 242 1.75 12.01 17.39
N LYS A 243 2.55 13.02 17.78
CA LYS A 243 2.03 14.36 18.10
C LYS A 243 1.39 15.04 16.90
N ASP A 244 1.94 14.83 15.72
CA ASP A 244 1.43 15.43 14.49
C ASP A 244 0.23 14.66 13.95
N GLN A 245 0.14 13.35 14.22
CA GLN A 245 -1.03 12.55 13.92
C GLN A 245 -2.28 12.94 14.73
N ILE A 246 -2.11 13.44 15.96
CA ILE A 246 -3.21 14.01 16.75
C ILE A 246 -3.75 15.28 16.10
N LYS A 247 -2.86 16.13 15.59
CA LYS A 247 -3.24 17.39 14.93
C LYS A 247 -3.77 17.17 13.52
N ASN A 248 -3.17 16.23 12.77
CA ASN A 248 -3.50 15.89 11.39
C ASN A 248 -3.53 14.36 11.16
N PRO A 249 -4.56 13.67 11.62
CA PRO A 249 -4.62 12.21 11.63
C PRO A 249 -4.60 11.56 10.23
N CYS A 250 -4.81 12.34 9.15
CA CYS A 250 -4.75 11.85 7.76
C CYS A 250 -3.39 12.09 7.08
N GLY A 251 -2.38 12.57 7.81
CA GLY A 251 -1.02 12.77 7.27
C GLY A 251 -0.87 13.92 6.26
N TYR A 252 -1.90 14.73 6.06
CA TYR A 252 -1.82 15.94 5.25
C TYR A 252 -1.28 17.08 6.11
N TYR A 253 0.00 17.34 6.02
CA TYR A 253 0.66 18.53 6.60
C TYR A 253 0.44 19.76 5.70
N GLY A 254 -0.76 19.91 5.14
CA GLY A 254 -1.20 21.09 4.41
C GLY A 254 -2.24 21.84 5.23
N GLN A 255 -2.34 23.14 4.98
CA GLN A 255 -3.36 23.99 5.64
C GLN A 255 -4.75 23.37 5.48
N PRO A 256 -5.64 23.50 6.48
CA PRO A 256 -7.01 22.97 6.42
C PRO A 256 -7.81 23.38 5.16
N GLU A 257 -7.44 24.51 4.59
CA GLU A 257 -8.03 25.06 3.36
C GLU A 257 -7.77 24.22 2.10
N ASN A 258 -6.71 23.41 2.09
CA ASN A 258 -6.34 22.55 0.95
C ASN A 258 -6.89 21.12 1.03
N PHE A 259 -7.63 20.80 2.09
CA PHE A 259 -8.16 19.45 2.32
C PHE A 259 -9.12 18.97 1.20
N TRP A 260 -9.80 19.91 0.54
CA TRP A 260 -10.78 19.61 -0.52
C TRP A 260 -10.20 19.60 -1.94
N THR A 261 -9.07 20.26 -2.16
CA THR A 261 -8.46 20.39 -3.49
C THR A 261 -7.63 19.20 -3.93
N VAL A 262 -7.11 18.40 -3.02
CA VAL A 262 -6.24 17.23 -3.32
C VAL A 262 -7.05 15.97 -3.67
N SER A 263 -8.37 15.98 -3.42
CA SER A 263 -9.22 14.79 -3.51
C SER A 263 -9.66 14.42 -4.94
N TYR A 264 -9.45 15.24 -5.95
CA TYR A 264 -10.15 15.10 -7.25
C TYR A 264 -9.25 15.02 -8.49
N THR A 265 -7.95 14.84 -8.35
CA THR A 265 -7.05 14.75 -9.51
C THR A 265 -6.50 13.33 -9.73
N HIS A 266 -7.31 12.32 -9.45
CA HIS A 266 -7.01 10.94 -9.87
C HIS A 266 -8.27 10.20 -10.30
#